data_cdb09214069181c937977a7b9aed40a0
#
_entry.id   cdb09214069181c937977a7b9aed40a0
#
_cell.length_a   1.000
_cell.length_b   1.000
_cell.length_c   1.000
_cell.angle_alpha   90.00
_cell.angle_beta   90.00
_cell.angle_gamma   90.00
#
_symmetry.space_group_name_H-M   'P 1'
#
loop_
_entity.id
_entity.type
_entity.pdbx_description
1 polymer ?
#
loop_
_entity_poly.entity_id
_entity_poly.type
_entity_poly.pdbx_seq_one_letter_code
_entity_poly.pdbx_strand_id
1 'polypeptide(L)'
;MIIKYASYLGLYLCARKKNLTSDSFILSIAIIQGYFLSFENIFIDIKASVNDFVLLLIIVFIYYFATFSILYLFKVMDKIESLNTTIKMLEKDKKIKDALFKLTHEIKNPLAVCKGYIDMIDLNKEEKALKYINIMKQEINRSLNIISDFVEYNKIKVVKEQIDLNCLFADVYDSFTILMTNKKIKLEYKNRNDQEIYFNGDYERLKQVIINILKNACEACTENGKIEISSSLYKNYLDILIEDNGIGMDEETLKNIKEMFYTTKQNGTGLGVALSNEIIKSHNGELLFTSELNKGTKVTIRLPY
;
A
#
# COMPACT_ATOMS: atom_id res chain seq x y z
N MET A 1 24.44 26.78 -33.47
CA MET A 1 24.85 26.81 -32.06
C MET A 1 23.88 26.07 -31.13
N ILE A 2 22.59 26.44 -31.05
CA ILE A 2 21.54 25.83 -30.18
C ILE A 2 21.42 24.31 -30.35
N ILE A 3 21.50 23.78 -31.60
CA ILE A 3 21.37 22.32 -31.89
C ILE A 3 22.54 21.52 -31.28
N LYS A 4 23.75 22.03 -31.23
CA LYS A 4 24.90 21.38 -30.59
C LYS A 4 24.72 21.29 -29.07
N TYR A 5 24.16 22.34 -28.45
CA TYR A 5 23.87 22.32 -27.00
C TYR A 5 22.74 21.35 -26.63
N ALA A 6 21.69 21.28 -27.43
CA ALA A 6 20.61 20.30 -27.23
C ALA A 6 21.12 18.86 -27.30
N SER A 7 22.09 18.55 -28.19
CA SER A 7 22.71 17.23 -28.27
C SER A 7 23.59 16.89 -27.04
N TYR A 8 24.33 17.86 -26.48
CA TYR A 8 25.14 17.65 -25.26
C TYR A 8 24.27 17.52 -24.01
N LEU A 9 23.18 18.28 -23.90
CA LEU A 9 22.20 18.13 -22.84
C LEU A 9 21.50 16.77 -22.93
N GLY A 10 21.17 16.29 -24.13
CA GLY A 10 20.61 14.97 -24.38
C GLY A 10 21.57 13.84 -23.97
N LEU A 11 22.86 13.95 -24.31
CA LEU A 11 23.91 13.01 -23.89
C LEU A 11 24.08 12.98 -22.37
N TYR A 12 24.05 14.12 -21.70
CA TYR A 12 24.09 14.21 -20.23
C TYR A 12 22.89 13.54 -19.58
N LEU A 13 21.69 13.78 -20.07
CA LEU A 13 20.47 13.14 -19.54
C LEU A 13 20.47 11.62 -19.79
N CYS A 14 21.04 11.15 -20.91
CA CYS A 14 21.23 9.73 -21.16
C CYS A 14 22.30 9.08 -20.26
N ALA A 15 23.44 9.77 -20.01
CA ALA A 15 24.50 9.32 -19.12
C ALA A 15 24.02 9.25 -17.65
N ARG A 16 23.22 10.23 -17.22
CA ARG A 16 22.57 10.23 -15.89
C ARG A 16 21.66 9.03 -15.68
N LYS A 17 20.91 8.61 -16.69
CA LYS A 17 20.04 7.43 -16.63
C LYS A 17 20.81 6.13 -16.39
N LYS A 18 22.13 6.11 -16.64
CA LYS A 18 23.04 4.97 -16.45
C LYS A 18 23.92 5.05 -15.20
N ASN A 19 23.66 5.95 -14.25
CA ASN A 19 24.44 6.12 -12.98
C ASN A 19 25.95 6.34 -13.15
N LEU A 20 26.38 7.00 -14.20
CA LEU A 20 27.80 7.30 -14.47
C LEU A 20 28.19 8.65 -13.84
N THR A 21 28.71 8.61 -12.61
CA THR A 21 29.13 9.79 -11.83
C THR A 21 30.41 10.48 -12.35
N SER A 22 31.19 9.84 -13.23
CA SER A 22 32.38 10.42 -13.86
C SER A 22 32.06 11.42 -14.99
N ASP A 23 30.84 11.40 -15.50
CA ASP A 23 30.49 12.12 -16.73
C ASP A 23 30.19 13.60 -16.55
N SER A 24 29.95 14.07 -15.31
CA SER A 24 29.81 15.50 -15.03
C SER A 24 31.09 16.28 -15.33
N PHE A 25 32.26 15.64 -15.15
CA PHE A 25 33.57 16.20 -15.44
C PHE A 25 33.83 16.23 -16.96
N ILE A 26 33.53 15.15 -17.66
CA ILE A 26 33.62 15.03 -19.12
C ILE A 26 32.70 16.01 -19.81
N LEU A 27 31.46 16.17 -19.31
CA LEU A 27 30.51 17.13 -19.86
C LEU A 27 30.96 18.58 -19.65
N SER A 28 31.51 18.89 -18.47
CA SER A 28 32.07 20.23 -18.20
C SER A 28 33.22 20.56 -19.15
N ILE A 29 34.11 19.59 -19.43
CA ILE A 29 35.22 19.73 -20.41
C ILE A 29 34.65 19.90 -21.82
N ALA A 30 33.67 19.11 -22.25
CA ALA A 30 33.08 19.20 -23.58
C ALA A 30 32.36 20.55 -23.81
N ILE A 31 31.73 21.08 -22.78
CA ILE A 31 31.08 22.40 -22.80
C ILE A 31 32.16 23.49 -22.93
N ILE A 32 33.23 23.40 -22.15
CA ILE A 32 34.35 24.37 -22.22
C ILE A 32 35.04 24.31 -23.59
N GLN A 33 35.30 23.13 -24.16
CA GLN A 33 35.85 22.99 -25.51
C GLN A 33 34.92 23.52 -26.59
N GLY A 34 33.61 23.28 -26.46
CA GLY A 34 32.61 23.82 -27.39
C GLY A 34 32.59 25.35 -27.39
N TYR A 35 32.81 25.97 -26.23
CA TYR A 35 32.97 27.44 -26.12
C TYR A 35 34.25 27.93 -26.73
N PHE A 36 35.37 27.26 -26.49
CA PHE A 36 36.69 27.65 -27.04
C PHE A 36 36.67 27.65 -28.57
N LEU A 37 36.10 26.62 -29.17
CA LEU A 37 35.94 26.49 -30.62
C LEU A 37 34.96 27.54 -31.19
N SER A 38 33.94 27.94 -30.46
CA SER A 38 33.03 29.02 -30.85
C SER A 38 33.72 30.38 -30.73
N PHE A 39 34.63 30.53 -29.78
CA PHE A 39 35.43 31.73 -29.52
C PHE A 39 36.47 31.95 -30.61
N GLU A 40 37.20 30.94 -31.08
CA GLU A 40 38.12 31.05 -32.21
C GLU A 40 37.45 31.60 -33.47
N ASN A 41 36.26 31.10 -33.79
CA ASN A 41 35.55 31.56 -34.98
C ASN A 41 34.99 32.98 -34.87
N ILE A 42 34.71 33.48 -33.66
CA ILE A 42 34.26 34.86 -33.44
C ILE A 42 35.44 35.84 -33.46
N PHE A 43 36.64 35.39 -33.00
CA PHE A 43 37.81 36.28 -32.93
C PHE A 43 38.48 36.50 -34.25
N ILE A 44 38.30 35.65 -35.26
CA ILE A 44 38.89 35.75 -36.59
C ILE A 44 38.21 36.82 -37.44
N ASP A 45 36.93 37.14 -37.16
CA ASP A 45 36.11 38.04 -38.00
C ASP A 45 35.90 39.47 -37.46
N ILE A 46 36.35 39.80 -36.22
CA ILE A 46 36.00 41.08 -35.58
C ILE A 46 37.26 41.83 -35.15
N LYS A 47 37.40 43.08 -35.63
CA LYS A 47 38.19 44.15 -34.97
C LYS A 47 37.48 44.51 -33.64
N ALA A 48 37.53 43.59 -32.66
CA ALA A 48 36.84 43.75 -31.40
C ALA A 48 37.47 44.83 -30.55
N SER A 49 36.66 45.74 -30.02
CA SER A 49 37.10 46.72 -29.01
C SER A 49 37.34 46.00 -27.66
N VAL A 50 38.12 46.64 -26.78
CA VAL A 50 38.36 46.09 -25.40
C VAL A 50 37.06 45.86 -24.67
N ASN A 51 36.02 46.64 -24.93
CA ASN A 51 34.69 46.51 -24.32
C ASN A 51 33.99 45.22 -24.75
N ASP A 52 34.13 44.80 -26.01
CA ASP A 52 33.54 43.54 -26.52
C ASP A 52 34.18 42.32 -25.88
N PHE A 53 35.48 42.38 -25.59
CA PHE A 53 36.21 41.36 -24.89
C PHE A 53 35.72 41.22 -23.42
N VAL A 54 35.54 42.32 -22.70
CA VAL A 54 35.05 42.31 -21.33
C VAL A 54 33.61 41.77 -21.28
N LEU A 55 32.75 42.19 -22.22
CA LEU A 55 31.38 41.67 -22.29
C LEU A 55 31.34 40.16 -22.50
N LEU A 56 32.22 39.64 -23.37
CA LEU A 56 32.31 38.20 -23.62
C LEU A 56 32.74 37.45 -22.37
N LEU A 57 33.71 37.92 -21.61
CA LEU A 57 34.15 37.31 -20.34
C LEU A 57 33.01 37.26 -19.32
N ILE A 58 32.21 38.33 -19.24
CA ILE A 58 31.04 38.37 -18.36
C ILE A 58 30.01 37.29 -18.77
N ILE A 59 29.72 37.16 -20.07
CA ILE A 59 28.78 36.14 -20.57
C ILE A 59 29.27 34.75 -20.27
N VAL A 60 30.55 34.45 -20.46
CA VAL A 60 31.17 33.16 -20.16
C VAL A 60 31.07 32.87 -18.65
N PHE A 61 31.33 33.85 -17.80
CA PHE A 61 31.24 33.72 -16.36
C PHE A 61 29.80 33.44 -15.89
N ILE A 62 28.82 34.20 -16.41
CA ILE A 62 27.38 33.96 -16.09
C ILE A 62 26.96 32.57 -16.50
N TYR A 63 27.37 32.12 -17.67
CA TYR A 63 27.04 30.79 -18.14
C TYR A 63 27.67 29.70 -17.29
N TYR A 64 28.96 29.83 -16.93
CA TYR A 64 29.63 28.90 -16.04
C TYR A 64 28.95 28.82 -14.67
N PHE A 65 28.58 29.98 -14.12
CA PHE A 65 27.88 30.05 -12.85
C PHE A 65 26.47 29.40 -12.93
N ALA A 66 25.75 29.66 -14.02
CA ALA A 66 24.43 29.04 -14.24
C ALA A 66 24.52 27.50 -14.36
N THR A 67 25.49 27.00 -15.14
CA THR A 67 25.69 25.55 -15.28
C THR A 67 26.11 24.90 -13.97
N PHE A 68 27.00 25.52 -13.21
CA PHE A 68 27.41 25.05 -11.88
C PHE A 68 26.21 25.01 -10.91
N SER A 69 25.40 26.07 -10.91
CA SER A 69 24.20 26.14 -10.07
C SER A 69 23.20 25.04 -10.42
N ILE A 70 22.97 24.78 -11.70
CA ILE A 70 22.08 23.71 -12.16
C ILE A 70 22.61 22.34 -11.71
N LEU A 71 23.90 22.05 -11.89
CA LEU A 71 24.52 20.81 -11.46
C LEU A 71 24.44 20.62 -9.94
N TYR A 72 24.64 21.69 -9.18
CA TYR A 72 24.49 21.69 -7.74
C TYR A 72 23.03 21.36 -7.31
N LEU A 73 22.04 21.98 -7.96
CA LEU A 73 20.63 21.72 -7.71
C LEU A 73 20.28 20.24 -7.99
N PHE A 74 20.76 19.66 -9.08
CA PHE A 74 20.56 18.24 -9.36
C PHE A 74 21.14 17.34 -8.26
N LYS A 75 22.35 17.63 -7.79
CA LYS A 75 22.99 16.88 -6.69
C LYS A 75 22.20 16.99 -5.38
N VAL A 76 21.65 18.16 -5.09
CA VAL A 76 20.78 18.37 -3.92
C VAL A 76 19.47 17.60 -4.07
N MET A 77 18.85 17.60 -5.25
CA MET A 77 17.63 16.84 -5.52
C MET A 77 17.84 15.32 -5.34
N ASP A 78 18.93 14.78 -5.89
CA ASP A 78 19.26 13.36 -5.72
C ASP A 78 19.46 12.99 -4.24
N LYS A 79 20.08 13.89 -3.47
CA LYS A 79 20.26 13.69 -2.02
C LYS A 79 18.93 13.76 -1.26
N ILE A 80 18.04 14.66 -1.65
CA ILE A 80 16.69 14.75 -1.05
C ILE A 80 15.91 13.47 -1.35
N GLU A 81 15.95 12.95 -2.57
CA GLU A 81 15.28 11.71 -2.94
C GLU A 81 15.81 10.51 -2.14
N SER A 82 17.14 10.40 -1.98
CA SER A 82 17.77 9.35 -1.16
C SER A 82 17.40 9.47 0.32
N LEU A 83 17.31 10.68 0.86
CA LEU A 83 16.86 10.92 2.22
C LEU A 83 15.38 10.54 2.40
N ASN A 84 14.51 10.90 1.46
CA ASN A 84 13.10 10.55 1.50
C ASN A 84 12.90 9.02 1.47
N THR A 85 13.67 8.30 0.68
CA THR A 85 13.62 6.82 0.67
C THR A 85 14.08 6.23 2.00
N THR A 86 15.14 6.79 2.59
CA THR A 86 15.64 6.36 3.91
C THR A 86 14.61 6.64 5.02
N ILE A 87 13.97 7.81 5.01
CA ILE A 87 12.92 8.17 5.96
C ILE A 87 11.77 7.18 5.86
N LYS A 88 11.30 6.87 4.64
CA LYS A 88 10.22 5.87 4.44
C LYS A 88 10.59 4.48 4.97
N MET A 89 11.87 4.06 4.82
CA MET A 89 12.35 2.80 5.39
C MET A 89 12.33 2.83 6.92
N LEU A 90 12.83 3.90 7.54
CA LEU A 90 12.84 4.05 8.99
C LEU A 90 11.41 4.11 9.58
N GLU A 91 10.49 4.78 8.92
CA GLU A 91 9.07 4.80 9.31
C GLU A 91 8.45 3.39 9.23
N LYS A 92 8.78 2.63 8.20
CA LYS A 92 8.35 1.23 8.07
C LYS A 92 8.91 0.37 9.21
N ASP A 93 10.20 0.48 9.49
CA ASP A 93 10.86 -0.26 10.57
C ASP A 93 10.28 0.09 11.93
N LYS A 94 9.98 1.37 12.17
CA LYS A 94 9.30 1.81 13.39
C LYS A 94 7.91 1.18 13.52
N LYS A 95 7.11 1.20 12.45
CA LYS A 95 5.78 0.57 12.44
C LYS A 95 5.86 -0.93 12.74
N ILE A 96 6.86 -1.63 12.19
CA ILE A 96 7.08 -3.06 12.47
C ILE A 96 7.45 -3.28 13.94
N LYS A 97 8.32 -2.45 14.53
CA LYS A 97 8.68 -2.55 15.95
C LYS A 97 7.47 -2.30 16.86
N ASP A 98 6.68 -1.28 16.58
CA ASP A 98 5.47 -0.97 17.34
C ASP A 98 4.44 -2.11 17.22
N ALA A 99 4.33 -2.71 16.04
CA ALA A 99 3.48 -3.86 15.79
C ALA A 99 3.96 -5.12 16.52
N LEU A 100 5.28 -5.38 16.58
CA LEU A 100 5.87 -6.48 17.34
C LEU A 100 5.61 -6.34 18.85
N PHE A 101 5.67 -5.13 19.36
CA PHE A 101 5.35 -4.86 20.75
C PHE A 101 3.88 -5.19 21.06
N LYS A 102 2.95 -4.69 20.22
CA LYS A 102 1.51 -5.02 20.32
C LYS A 102 1.27 -6.52 20.18
N LEU A 103 1.90 -7.17 19.19
CA LEU A 103 1.83 -8.63 18.99
C LEU A 103 2.19 -9.40 20.26
N THR A 104 3.28 -9.01 20.93
CA THR A 104 3.72 -9.64 22.15
C THR A 104 2.66 -9.56 23.25
N HIS A 105 2.01 -8.40 23.39
CA HIS A 105 0.90 -8.23 24.35
C HIS A 105 -0.32 -9.06 23.98
N GLU A 106 -0.70 -9.08 22.68
CA GLU A 106 -1.87 -9.81 22.20
C GLU A 106 -1.69 -11.35 22.29
N ILE A 107 -0.46 -11.85 22.22
CA ILE A 107 -0.16 -13.28 22.44
C ILE A 107 -0.07 -13.58 23.94
N LYS A 108 0.48 -12.69 24.75
CA LYS A 108 0.62 -12.91 26.19
C LYS A 108 -0.73 -13.07 26.89
N ASN A 109 -1.76 -12.35 26.45
CA ASN A 109 -3.09 -12.37 27.05
C ASN A 109 -3.75 -13.77 26.99
N PRO A 110 -3.95 -14.39 25.79
CA PRO A 110 -4.53 -15.73 25.70
C PRO A 110 -3.67 -16.79 26.41
N LEU A 111 -2.34 -16.65 26.39
CA LEU A 111 -1.46 -17.58 27.11
C LEU A 111 -1.62 -17.46 28.62
N ALA A 112 -1.85 -16.25 29.16
CA ALA A 112 -2.15 -16.05 30.58
C ALA A 112 -3.48 -16.69 30.96
N VAL A 113 -4.51 -16.60 30.08
CA VAL A 113 -5.80 -17.27 30.28
C VAL A 113 -5.63 -18.77 30.29
N CYS A 114 -4.87 -19.35 29.31
CA CYS A 114 -4.55 -20.77 29.28
C CYS A 114 -3.88 -21.23 30.58
N LYS A 115 -2.86 -20.48 31.06
CA LYS A 115 -2.18 -20.78 32.32
C LYS A 115 -3.15 -20.79 33.49
N GLY A 116 -4.02 -19.77 33.59
CA GLY A 116 -5.01 -19.70 34.68
C GLY A 116 -5.96 -20.89 34.68
N TYR A 117 -6.42 -21.36 33.50
CA TYR A 117 -7.28 -22.55 33.43
C TYR A 117 -6.52 -23.84 33.74
N ILE A 118 -5.24 -23.95 33.36
CA ILE A 118 -4.40 -25.09 33.74
C ILE A 118 -4.30 -25.20 35.27
N ASP A 119 -4.06 -24.08 35.94
CA ASP A 119 -3.93 -24.02 37.40
C ASP A 119 -5.26 -24.36 38.13
N MET A 120 -6.41 -24.24 37.43
CA MET A 120 -7.75 -24.50 37.96
C MET A 120 -8.31 -25.88 37.62
N ILE A 121 -7.61 -26.68 36.81
CA ILE A 121 -8.07 -28.02 36.42
C ILE A 121 -8.09 -28.96 37.64
N ASP A 122 -9.28 -29.51 37.93
CA ASP A 122 -9.50 -30.57 38.89
C ASP A 122 -9.97 -31.79 38.13
N LEU A 123 -9.11 -32.81 38.03
CA LEU A 123 -9.39 -34.04 37.28
C LEU A 123 -10.56 -34.87 37.86
N ASN A 124 -10.93 -34.61 39.12
CA ASN A 124 -12.10 -35.23 39.72
C ASN A 124 -13.42 -34.62 39.28
N LYS A 125 -13.37 -33.50 38.52
CA LYS A 125 -14.54 -32.77 37.98
C LYS A 125 -14.50 -32.75 36.46
N GLU A 126 -14.71 -33.91 35.84
CA GLU A 126 -14.53 -34.14 34.39
C GLU A 126 -15.24 -33.10 33.51
N GLU A 127 -16.50 -32.78 33.80
CA GLU A 127 -17.26 -31.81 33.00
C GLU A 127 -16.63 -30.40 33.02
N LYS A 128 -16.13 -29.96 34.19
CA LYS A 128 -15.43 -28.67 34.31
C LYS A 128 -14.07 -28.69 33.60
N ALA A 129 -13.34 -29.82 33.74
CA ALA A 129 -12.06 -29.99 33.06
C ALA A 129 -12.21 -29.92 31.54
N LEU A 130 -13.23 -30.58 30.96
CA LEU A 130 -13.54 -30.54 29.55
C LEU A 130 -13.88 -29.09 29.07
N LYS A 131 -14.65 -28.36 29.86
CA LYS A 131 -14.95 -26.95 29.59
C LYS A 131 -13.66 -26.09 29.54
N TYR A 132 -12.76 -26.27 30.52
CA TYR A 132 -11.50 -25.50 30.56
C TYR A 132 -10.57 -25.88 29.40
N ILE A 133 -10.50 -27.16 29.03
CA ILE A 133 -9.75 -27.61 27.85
C ILE A 133 -10.28 -26.96 26.56
N ASN A 134 -11.59 -26.86 26.39
CA ASN A 134 -12.18 -26.23 25.22
C ASN A 134 -11.86 -24.72 25.16
N ILE A 135 -11.89 -24.01 26.30
CA ILE A 135 -11.50 -22.60 26.36
C ILE A 135 -10.02 -22.45 25.99
N MET A 136 -9.14 -23.27 26.57
CA MET A 136 -7.71 -23.22 26.25
C MET A 136 -7.44 -23.50 24.77
N LYS A 137 -8.13 -24.46 24.15
CA LYS A 137 -8.04 -24.69 22.71
C LYS A 137 -8.42 -23.47 21.89
N GLN A 138 -9.48 -22.76 22.27
CA GLN A 138 -9.90 -21.52 21.59
C GLN A 138 -8.84 -20.42 21.71
N GLU A 139 -8.27 -20.23 22.91
CA GLU A 139 -7.25 -19.21 23.14
C GLU A 139 -5.90 -19.54 22.43
N ILE A 140 -5.51 -20.80 22.37
CA ILE A 140 -4.35 -21.24 21.59
C ILE A 140 -4.57 -20.98 20.09
N ASN A 141 -5.73 -21.37 19.54
CA ASN A 141 -6.06 -21.13 18.14
C ASN A 141 -6.09 -19.62 17.83
N ARG A 142 -6.62 -18.81 18.75
CA ARG A 142 -6.57 -17.34 18.62
C ARG A 142 -5.13 -16.84 18.53
N SER A 143 -4.23 -17.31 19.40
CA SER A 143 -2.81 -16.94 19.37
C SER A 143 -2.14 -17.31 18.05
N LEU A 144 -2.41 -18.52 17.55
CA LEU A 144 -1.89 -19.01 16.27
C LEU A 144 -2.37 -18.17 15.10
N ASN A 145 -3.65 -17.78 15.09
CA ASN A 145 -4.21 -16.91 14.07
C ASN A 145 -3.56 -15.51 14.08
N ILE A 146 -3.34 -14.92 15.27
CA ILE A 146 -2.64 -13.63 15.40
C ILE A 146 -1.23 -13.70 14.81
N ILE A 147 -0.48 -14.77 15.12
CA ILE A 147 0.88 -14.99 14.60
C ILE A 147 0.83 -15.16 13.07
N SER A 148 -0.09 -15.97 12.56
CA SER A 148 -0.25 -16.23 11.13
C SER A 148 -0.56 -14.93 10.36
N ASP A 149 -1.55 -14.17 10.81
CA ASP A 149 -1.96 -12.89 10.20
C ASP A 149 -0.80 -11.89 10.20
N PHE A 150 -0.02 -11.83 11.30
CA PHE A 150 1.13 -10.94 11.40
C PHE A 150 2.27 -11.33 10.45
N VAL A 151 2.58 -12.64 10.35
CA VAL A 151 3.59 -13.14 9.40
C VAL A 151 3.16 -12.85 7.97
N GLU A 152 1.89 -13.06 7.68
CA GLU A 152 1.32 -12.82 6.35
C GLU A 152 1.37 -11.32 5.99
N TYR A 153 1.00 -10.43 6.91
CA TYR A 153 1.10 -8.98 6.74
C TYR A 153 2.52 -8.53 6.33
N ASN A 154 3.56 -9.13 6.93
CA ASN A 154 4.95 -8.76 6.65
C ASN A 154 5.53 -9.40 5.38
N LYS A 155 4.86 -10.43 4.83
CA LYS A 155 5.31 -11.19 3.65
C LYS A 155 4.50 -10.94 2.38
N ILE A 156 3.63 -9.92 2.37
CA ILE A 156 2.76 -9.65 1.21
C ILE A 156 3.63 -9.46 -0.04
N LYS A 157 3.46 -10.37 -0.98
CA LYS A 157 3.94 -10.28 -2.36
C LYS A 157 2.74 -10.52 -3.25
N VAL A 158 2.55 -9.66 -4.23
CA VAL A 158 1.44 -9.75 -5.18
C VAL A 158 1.98 -10.29 -6.49
N VAL A 159 1.41 -11.39 -6.95
CA VAL A 159 1.67 -11.97 -8.26
C VAL A 159 0.45 -11.70 -9.14
N LYS A 160 0.54 -10.68 -9.99
CA LYS A 160 -0.60 -10.26 -10.82
C LYS A 160 -0.80 -11.20 -12.00
N GLU A 161 -2.05 -11.61 -12.19
CA GLU A 161 -2.56 -12.38 -13.32
C GLU A 161 -3.86 -11.75 -13.84
N GLN A 162 -4.34 -12.19 -15.01
CA GLN A 162 -5.62 -11.76 -15.52
C GLN A 162 -6.75 -12.49 -14.78
N ILE A 163 -7.62 -11.74 -14.13
CA ILE A 163 -8.72 -12.25 -13.30
C ILE A 163 -10.05 -11.94 -13.97
N ASP A 164 -10.91 -12.96 -14.05
CA ASP A 164 -12.34 -12.80 -14.32
C ASP A 164 -13.06 -12.47 -13.00
N LEU A 165 -13.69 -11.31 -12.93
CA LEU A 165 -14.41 -10.84 -11.75
C LEU A 165 -15.58 -11.75 -11.38
N ASN A 166 -16.28 -12.32 -12.36
CA ASN A 166 -17.41 -13.22 -12.12
C ASN A 166 -16.94 -14.54 -11.49
N CYS A 167 -15.82 -15.09 -11.96
CA CYS A 167 -15.20 -16.28 -11.35
C CYS A 167 -14.78 -16.00 -9.91
N LEU A 168 -14.15 -14.86 -9.64
CA LEU A 168 -13.76 -14.45 -8.30
C LEU A 168 -14.96 -14.36 -7.36
N PHE A 169 -16.06 -13.77 -7.80
CA PHE A 169 -17.26 -13.66 -6.99
C PHE A 169 -17.97 -14.99 -6.78
N ALA A 170 -17.99 -15.88 -7.78
CA ALA A 170 -18.55 -17.22 -7.64
C ALA A 170 -17.82 -18.01 -6.54
N ASP A 171 -16.49 -18.03 -6.58
CA ASP A 171 -15.67 -18.69 -5.57
C ASP A 171 -15.84 -18.13 -4.16
N VAL A 172 -15.99 -16.80 -4.06
CA VAL A 172 -16.26 -16.12 -2.78
C VAL A 172 -17.65 -16.53 -2.28
N TYR A 173 -18.66 -16.54 -3.14
CA TYR A 173 -20.03 -16.91 -2.80
C TYR A 173 -20.11 -18.34 -2.28
N ASP A 174 -19.51 -19.30 -2.96
CA ASP A 174 -19.47 -20.70 -2.57
C ASP A 174 -18.79 -20.89 -1.19
N SER A 175 -17.67 -20.20 -0.98
CA SER A 175 -16.94 -20.24 0.30
C SER A 175 -17.75 -19.66 1.45
N PHE A 176 -18.67 -18.75 1.17
CA PHE A 176 -19.40 -17.97 2.18
C PHE A 176 -20.80 -18.49 2.49
N THR A 177 -21.41 -19.25 1.58
CA THR A 177 -22.80 -19.74 1.71
C THR A 177 -23.01 -20.56 2.97
N ILE A 178 -22.03 -21.40 3.36
CA ILE A 178 -22.08 -22.22 4.57
C ILE A 178 -22.16 -21.38 5.85
N LEU A 179 -21.39 -20.28 5.91
CA LEU A 179 -21.34 -19.37 7.07
C LEU A 179 -22.64 -18.60 7.22
N MET A 180 -23.29 -18.24 6.11
CA MET A 180 -24.50 -17.43 6.10
C MET A 180 -25.75 -18.18 6.47
N THR A 181 -25.84 -19.46 6.08
CA THR A 181 -26.99 -20.31 6.38
C THR A 181 -27.24 -20.39 7.88
N ASN A 182 -26.17 -20.40 8.67
CA ASN A 182 -26.25 -20.46 10.14
C ASN A 182 -26.78 -19.17 10.79
N LYS A 183 -26.65 -18.01 10.14
CA LYS A 183 -27.06 -16.70 10.70
C LYS A 183 -28.31 -16.11 10.04
N LYS A 184 -28.92 -16.79 9.06
CA LYS A 184 -30.07 -16.28 8.28
C LYS A 184 -29.78 -14.94 7.60
N ILE A 185 -28.55 -14.71 7.19
CA ILE A 185 -28.13 -13.49 6.49
C ILE A 185 -28.33 -13.71 4.99
N LYS A 186 -28.90 -12.69 4.31
CA LYS A 186 -29.11 -12.72 2.86
C LYS A 186 -27.92 -12.05 2.17
N LEU A 187 -27.20 -12.79 1.31
CA LEU A 187 -26.17 -12.26 0.42
C LEU A 187 -26.80 -12.05 -0.96
N GLU A 188 -26.73 -10.82 -1.46
CA GLU A 188 -27.15 -10.47 -2.81
C GLU A 188 -25.94 -10.02 -3.62
N TYR A 189 -25.80 -10.59 -4.81
CA TYR A 189 -24.84 -10.10 -5.80
C TYR A 189 -25.59 -9.31 -6.87
N LYS A 190 -25.18 -8.06 -7.08
CA LYS A 190 -25.71 -7.19 -8.13
C LYS A 190 -24.60 -6.83 -9.10
N ASN A 191 -24.56 -7.50 -10.23
CA ASN A 191 -23.73 -7.02 -11.34
C ASN A 191 -24.39 -5.76 -11.92
N ARG A 192 -23.72 -4.61 -11.80
CA ARG A 192 -24.19 -3.35 -12.40
C ARG A 192 -23.70 -3.16 -13.83
N ASN A 193 -22.86 -4.07 -14.31
CA ASN A 193 -22.33 -4.05 -15.67
C ASN A 193 -22.80 -5.31 -16.39
N ASP A 194 -23.41 -5.16 -17.54
CA ASP A 194 -23.84 -6.29 -18.41
C ASP A 194 -22.65 -6.95 -19.13
N GLN A 195 -21.42 -6.55 -18.84
CA GLN A 195 -20.20 -7.03 -19.50
C GLN A 195 -19.33 -7.84 -18.52
N GLU A 196 -18.63 -8.84 -19.07
CA GLU A 196 -17.57 -9.54 -18.38
C GLU A 196 -16.42 -8.56 -18.09
N ILE A 197 -15.92 -8.56 -16.85
CA ILE A 197 -14.85 -7.68 -16.40
C ILE A 197 -13.61 -8.53 -16.14
N TYR A 198 -12.56 -8.26 -16.93
CA TYR A 198 -11.23 -8.84 -16.75
C TYR A 198 -10.26 -7.75 -16.29
N PHE A 199 -9.49 -8.02 -15.26
CA PHE A 199 -8.51 -7.07 -14.72
C PHE A 199 -7.26 -7.77 -14.19
N ASN A 200 -6.16 -7.03 -13.96
CA ASN A 200 -4.91 -7.59 -13.47
C ASN A 200 -4.82 -7.50 -11.95
N GLY A 201 -4.66 -8.64 -11.29
CA GLY A 201 -4.55 -8.73 -9.84
C GLY A 201 -4.03 -10.09 -9.38
N ASP A 202 -3.84 -10.25 -8.09
CA ASP A 202 -3.52 -11.52 -7.45
C ASP A 202 -4.83 -12.14 -6.95
N TYR A 203 -5.26 -13.23 -7.61
CA TYR A 203 -6.55 -13.87 -7.38
C TYR A 203 -6.76 -14.25 -5.92
N GLU A 204 -5.81 -15.00 -5.36
CA GLU A 204 -5.92 -15.50 -3.99
C GLU A 204 -5.92 -14.37 -2.96
N ARG A 205 -5.11 -13.35 -3.19
CA ARG A 205 -5.04 -12.19 -2.30
C ARG A 205 -6.32 -11.34 -2.34
N LEU A 206 -6.89 -11.13 -3.52
CA LEU A 206 -8.15 -10.39 -3.65
C LEU A 206 -9.32 -11.20 -3.09
N LYS A 207 -9.37 -12.51 -3.31
CA LYS A 207 -10.32 -13.43 -2.68
C LYS A 207 -10.26 -13.33 -1.16
N GLN A 208 -9.06 -13.35 -0.60
CA GLN A 208 -8.82 -13.19 0.84
C GLN A 208 -9.36 -11.86 1.38
N VAL A 209 -9.11 -10.75 0.67
CA VAL A 209 -9.64 -9.42 1.03
C VAL A 209 -11.17 -9.45 1.07
N ILE A 210 -11.82 -9.93 0.01
CA ILE A 210 -13.27 -9.95 -0.09
C ILE A 210 -13.87 -10.82 1.02
N ILE A 211 -13.32 -12.03 1.25
CA ILE A 211 -13.77 -12.91 2.34
C ILE A 211 -13.64 -12.26 3.70
N ASN A 212 -12.52 -11.56 3.97
CA ASN A 212 -12.33 -10.87 5.24
C ASN A 212 -13.35 -9.75 5.45
N ILE A 213 -13.64 -8.93 4.42
CA ILE A 213 -14.63 -7.87 4.50
C ILE A 213 -16.04 -8.46 4.68
N LEU A 214 -16.39 -9.52 3.94
CA LEU A 214 -17.67 -10.20 4.10
C LEU A 214 -17.85 -10.83 5.49
N LYS A 215 -16.79 -11.41 6.05
CA LYS A 215 -16.80 -11.93 7.42
C LYS A 215 -17.09 -10.81 8.42
N ASN A 216 -16.46 -9.65 8.25
CA ASN A 216 -16.72 -8.50 9.11
C ASN A 216 -18.16 -8.00 8.97
N ALA A 217 -18.70 -7.92 7.75
CA ALA A 217 -20.09 -7.57 7.48
C ALA A 217 -21.07 -8.56 8.15
N CYS A 218 -20.82 -9.88 8.01
CA CYS A 218 -21.61 -10.92 8.68
C CYS A 218 -21.59 -10.83 10.21
N GLU A 219 -20.47 -10.46 10.79
CA GLU A 219 -20.33 -10.30 12.24
C GLU A 219 -21.04 -9.05 12.74
N ALA A 220 -21.09 -7.98 11.92
CA ALA A 220 -21.79 -6.74 12.22
C ALA A 220 -23.31 -6.85 12.05
N CYS A 221 -23.78 -7.76 11.21
CA CYS A 221 -25.23 -7.98 11.00
C CYS A 221 -25.86 -8.72 12.18
N THR A 222 -27.08 -8.32 12.52
CA THR A 222 -27.99 -9.07 13.39
C THR A 222 -28.72 -10.17 12.60
N GLU A 223 -29.62 -10.93 13.25
CA GLU A 223 -30.48 -11.89 12.54
C GLU A 223 -31.27 -11.22 11.41
N ASN A 224 -31.39 -11.91 10.27
CA ASN A 224 -31.99 -11.41 9.03
C ASN A 224 -31.28 -10.20 8.41
N GLY A 225 -29.98 -10.04 8.67
CA GLY A 225 -29.12 -9.05 8.02
C GLY A 225 -29.06 -9.23 6.51
N LYS A 226 -28.71 -8.16 5.83
CA LYS A 226 -28.51 -8.14 4.38
C LYS A 226 -27.10 -7.66 4.07
N ILE A 227 -26.41 -8.39 3.19
CA ILE A 227 -25.13 -7.99 2.62
C ILE A 227 -25.29 -7.96 1.10
N GLU A 228 -24.86 -6.88 0.48
CA GLU A 228 -24.90 -6.70 -0.96
C GLU A 228 -23.48 -6.54 -1.50
N ILE A 229 -23.13 -7.33 -2.51
CA ILE A 229 -21.89 -7.16 -3.29
C ILE A 229 -22.28 -6.59 -4.63
N SER A 230 -21.60 -5.54 -5.07
CA SER A 230 -21.75 -4.99 -6.41
C SER A 230 -20.44 -4.55 -6.99
N SER A 231 -20.36 -4.43 -8.31
CA SER A 231 -19.19 -3.90 -9.01
C SER A 231 -19.56 -2.76 -9.93
N SER A 232 -18.64 -1.83 -10.14
CA SER A 232 -18.79 -0.71 -11.07
C SER A 232 -17.48 -0.47 -11.78
N LEU A 233 -17.49 -0.55 -13.10
CA LEU A 233 -16.32 -0.31 -13.93
C LEU A 233 -16.30 1.15 -14.41
N TYR A 234 -15.18 1.81 -14.19
CA TYR A 234 -14.88 3.16 -14.65
C TYR A 234 -13.70 3.12 -15.64
N LYS A 235 -13.46 4.24 -16.32
CA LYS A 235 -12.39 4.31 -17.35
C LYS A 235 -11.00 3.87 -16.86
N ASN A 236 -10.64 4.18 -15.60
CA ASN A 236 -9.31 3.98 -15.06
C ASN A 236 -9.28 3.10 -13.80
N TYR A 237 -10.43 2.67 -13.30
CA TYR A 237 -10.53 1.87 -12.08
C TYR A 237 -11.79 1.01 -12.04
N LEU A 238 -11.69 -0.08 -11.30
CA LEU A 238 -12.78 -0.99 -10.94
C LEU A 238 -13.07 -0.80 -9.45
N ASP A 239 -14.33 -0.51 -9.11
CA ASP A 239 -14.82 -0.50 -7.74
C ASP A 239 -15.61 -1.78 -7.46
N ILE A 240 -15.20 -2.53 -6.42
CA ILE A 240 -15.97 -3.61 -5.82
C ILE A 240 -16.54 -3.07 -4.51
N LEU A 241 -17.85 -3.09 -4.37
CA LEU A 241 -18.58 -2.55 -3.23
C LEU A 241 -19.19 -3.69 -2.42
N ILE A 242 -19.03 -3.63 -1.11
CA ILE A 242 -19.65 -4.54 -0.14
C ILE A 242 -20.40 -3.66 0.86
N GLU A 243 -21.72 -3.80 0.89
CA GLU A 243 -22.59 -3.03 1.77
C GLU A 243 -23.34 -3.97 2.71
N ASP A 244 -23.33 -3.69 4.01
CA ASP A 244 -24.11 -4.36 5.03
C ASP A 244 -25.07 -3.41 5.73
N ASN A 245 -26.14 -3.95 6.29
CA ASN A 245 -27.11 -3.23 7.13
C ASN A 245 -26.90 -3.54 8.63
N GLY A 246 -25.68 -3.79 9.03
CA GLY A 246 -25.30 -4.12 10.40
C GLY A 246 -25.31 -2.91 11.35
N ILE A 247 -24.66 -3.08 12.49
CA ILE A 247 -24.58 -2.06 13.55
C ILE A 247 -23.82 -0.79 13.14
N GLY A 248 -23.04 -0.84 12.04
CA GLY A 248 -22.20 0.26 11.61
C GLY A 248 -21.06 0.59 12.58
N MET A 249 -20.44 1.74 12.38
CA MET A 249 -19.28 2.22 13.15
C MET A 249 -19.46 3.70 13.50
N ASP A 250 -18.95 4.09 14.67
CA ASP A 250 -18.77 5.49 15.04
C ASP A 250 -17.54 6.11 14.37
N GLU A 251 -17.38 7.43 14.47
CA GLU A 251 -16.28 8.16 13.83
C GLU A 251 -14.89 7.71 14.33
N GLU A 252 -14.77 7.37 15.61
CA GLU A 252 -13.51 6.93 16.20
C GLU A 252 -13.10 5.57 15.65
N THR A 253 -14.03 4.62 15.60
CA THR A 253 -13.82 3.29 15.01
C THR A 253 -13.49 3.43 13.51
N LEU A 254 -14.24 4.24 12.77
CA LEU A 254 -14.02 4.45 11.34
C LEU A 254 -12.62 5.02 11.04
N LYS A 255 -12.14 5.93 11.89
CA LYS A 255 -10.80 6.52 11.78
C LYS A 255 -9.69 5.49 11.99
N ASN A 256 -9.89 4.57 12.93
CA ASN A 256 -8.83 3.65 13.39
C ASN A 256 -8.93 2.24 12.78
N ILE A 257 -10.00 1.90 12.06
CA ILE A 257 -10.26 0.52 11.58
C ILE A 257 -9.14 -0.09 10.74
N LYS A 258 -8.33 0.72 10.07
CA LYS A 258 -7.19 0.28 9.25
C LYS A 258 -5.89 0.10 10.04
N GLU A 259 -5.88 0.49 11.33
CA GLU A 259 -4.70 0.35 12.18
C GLU A 259 -4.52 -1.10 12.64
N MET A 260 -3.26 -1.54 12.71
CA MET A 260 -2.94 -2.89 13.19
C MET A 260 -3.36 -3.07 14.64
N PHE A 261 -3.96 -4.23 14.94
CA PHE A 261 -4.46 -4.61 16.27
C PHE A 261 -5.62 -3.74 16.79
N TYR A 262 -6.24 -2.94 15.94
CA TYR A 262 -7.45 -2.24 16.29
C TYR A 262 -8.66 -3.16 16.10
N THR A 263 -9.41 -3.40 17.17
CA THR A 263 -10.63 -4.21 17.15
C THR A 263 -11.59 -3.78 18.25
N THR A 264 -12.86 -3.76 17.95
CA THR A 264 -13.96 -3.61 18.92
C THR A 264 -14.53 -4.95 19.35
N LYS A 265 -14.04 -6.06 18.75
CA LYS A 265 -14.53 -7.43 18.98
C LYS A 265 -13.70 -8.11 20.06
N GLN A 266 -14.36 -8.80 20.99
CA GLN A 266 -13.69 -9.51 22.09
C GLN A 266 -12.69 -10.56 21.60
N ASN A 267 -12.98 -11.26 20.49
CA ASN A 267 -12.14 -12.32 19.93
C ASN A 267 -11.46 -11.92 18.60
N GLY A 268 -11.51 -10.63 18.23
CA GLY A 268 -10.86 -10.14 17.01
C GLY A 268 -9.35 -10.06 17.15
N THR A 269 -8.61 -10.29 16.07
CA THR A 269 -7.15 -10.08 16.01
C THR A 269 -6.79 -8.63 15.74
N GLY A 270 -7.70 -7.85 15.15
CA GLY A 270 -7.44 -6.49 14.68
C GLY A 270 -6.45 -6.41 13.51
N LEU A 271 -6.12 -7.52 12.88
CA LEU A 271 -5.16 -7.59 11.76
C LEU A 271 -5.85 -7.74 10.41
N GLY A 272 -7.06 -8.30 10.34
CA GLY A 272 -7.72 -8.62 9.08
C GLY A 272 -7.91 -7.40 8.17
N VAL A 273 -8.44 -6.28 8.69
CA VAL A 273 -8.64 -5.05 7.90
C VAL A 273 -7.31 -4.41 7.52
N ALA A 274 -6.33 -4.39 8.44
CA ALA A 274 -4.98 -3.87 8.17
C ALA A 274 -4.29 -4.68 7.05
N LEU A 275 -4.39 -6.02 7.10
CA LEU A 275 -3.88 -6.93 6.06
C LEU A 275 -4.58 -6.68 4.71
N SER A 276 -5.91 -6.59 4.71
CA SER A 276 -6.70 -6.28 3.51
C SER A 276 -6.28 -4.95 2.89
N ASN A 277 -6.08 -3.91 3.70
CA ASN A 277 -5.64 -2.59 3.25
C ASN A 277 -4.23 -2.65 2.63
N GLU A 278 -3.31 -3.44 3.18
CA GLU A 278 -1.95 -3.58 2.63
C GLU A 278 -1.94 -4.40 1.33
N ILE A 279 -2.78 -5.44 1.23
CA ILE A 279 -2.97 -6.19 -0.02
C ILE A 279 -3.48 -5.26 -1.13
N ILE A 280 -4.51 -4.45 -0.86
CA ILE A 280 -5.07 -3.53 -1.85
C ILE A 280 -4.07 -2.44 -2.24
N LYS A 281 -3.30 -1.88 -1.28
CA LYS A 281 -2.19 -0.95 -1.59
C LYS A 281 -1.12 -1.59 -2.48
N SER A 282 -0.80 -2.87 -2.26
CA SER A 282 0.17 -3.61 -3.08
C SER A 282 -0.34 -3.85 -4.51
N HIS A 283 -1.65 -3.75 -4.73
CA HIS A 283 -2.28 -3.71 -6.05
C HIS A 283 -2.33 -2.30 -6.66
N ASN A 284 -1.78 -1.27 -5.99
CA ASN A 284 -1.93 0.16 -6.32
C ASN A 284 -3.39 0.64 -6.23
N GLY A 285 -4.19 -0.03 -5.40
CA GLY A 285 -5.58 0.27 -5.15
C GLY A 285 -5.80 1.02 -3.84
N GLU A 286 -7.07 1.24 -3.52
CA GLU A 286 -7.51 1.92 -2.30
C GLU A 286 -8.68 1.17 -1.66
N LEU A 287 -8.62 0.99 -0.34
CA LEU A 287 -9.70 0.41 0.46
C LEU A 287 -10.39 1.54 1.24
N LEU A 288 -11.67 1.81 0.92
CA LEU A 288 -12.44 2.91 1.49
C LEU A 288 -13.57 2.37 2.36
N PHE A 289 -13.86 3.05 3.47
CA PHE A 289 -14.94 2.74 4.39
C PHE A 289 -15.84 3.95 4.56
N THR A 290 -17.14 3.72 4.48
CA THR A 290 -18.19 4.67 4.85
C THR A 290 -19.16 3.94 5.77
N SER A 291 -19.41 4.47 6.96
CA SER A 291 -20.28 3.83 7.94
C SER A 291 -20.97 4.86 8.80
N GLU A 292 -22.14 4.51 9.25
CA GLU A 292 -22.92 5.27 10.22
C GLU A 292 -23.51 4.32 11.24
N LEU A 293 -23.46 4.70 12.51
CA LEU A 293 -23.92 3.86 13.61
C LEU A 293 -25.41 3.48 13.41
N ASN A 294 -25.72 2.19 13.54
CA ASN A 294 -27.03 1.58 13.32
C ASN A 294 -27.60 1.70 11.88
N LYS A 295 -26.78 2.05 10.90
CA LYS A 295 -27.17 2.06 9.48
C LYS A 295 -26.40 1.07 8.63
N GLY A 296 -25.29 0.56 9.14
CA GLY A 296 -24.43 -0.40 8.47
C GLY A 296 -23.14 0.22 7.92
N THR A 297 -22.44 -0.57 7.13
CA THR A 297 -21.13 -0.20 6.57
C THR A 297 -21.09 -0.45 5.08
N LYS A 298 -20.46 0.46 4.36
CA LYS A 298 -20.11 0.33 2.95
C LYS A 298 -18.60 0.31 2.81
N VAL A 299 -18.08 -0.75 2.25
CA VAL A 299 -16.66 -0.92 1.92
C VAL A 299 -16.49 -0.87 0.42
N THR A 300 -15.58 -0.03 -0.06
CA THR A 300 -15.22 0.07 -1.48
C THR A 300 -13.78 -0.37 -1.66
N ILE A 301 -13.58 -1.41 -2.46
CA ILE A 301 -12.27 -1.88 -2.92
C ILE A 301 -12.06 -1.29 -4.31
N ARG A 302 -11.19 -0.30 -4.42
CA ARG A 302 -10.86 0.37 -5.67
C ARG A 302 -9.55 -0.18 -6.20
N LEU A 303 -9.58 -0.71 -7.42
CA LEU A 303 -8.41 -1.27 -8.11
C LEU A 303 -8.17 -0.52 -9.42
N PRO A 304 -6.91 -0.29 -9.84
CA PRO A 304 -6.62 0.25 -11.15
C PRO A 304 -7.06 -0.73 -12.24
N TYR A 305 -7.61 -0.17 -13.33
CA TYR A 305 -8.14 -0.94 -14.47
C TYR A 305 -7.43 -0.56 -15.77
#